data_6c1f572d24f331f82e94287afd586f2b
#
_entry.id   6c1f572d24f331f82e94287afd586f2b
#
_cell.length_a   1.000
_cell.length_b   1.000
_cell.length_c   1.000
_cell.angle_alpha   90.00
_cell.angle_beta   90.00
_cell.angle_gamma   90.00
#
_symmetry.space_group_name_H-M   'P 1'
#
loop_
_entity.id
_entity.type
_entity.pdbx_description
1 polymer ?
#
loop_
_entity_poly.entity_id
_entity_poly.type
_entity_poly.pdbx_seq_one_letter_code
_entity_poly.pdbx_strand_id
1 'polypeptide(L)'
;RGYYRSLPEQEILSSPALMSGMSILCSLTFDVEGAETWYNALRTYAEGLGRRTHDYGEVWGMVRYLDIVLPHRGSVNLKDILLAAADQLKKGSIRLPEVSVTSNLPSVLRGGKDFSAWVPKDRLLYNTIRLPVERMLGRPGVGLGEIALAESRYEKGEDITDAFLTLTSRRMEIQRKGAPEMEFVLVALLAKCQCDRGNLEQAVQDLAAFRARMEEGGQSQLLPNLDALLCRLDLLRGGEAAHRWFVEQAPDENDFFTMERYRYLTKVRCYLQRREFLSALSLLGRLLDYFTRYDRTLDRIETLLLLAVCRYRMEAEDWRGHLTAALALAEPYGYVTVFVHEGAALLPLLQGLGP
;
A
#
# COMPACT_ATOMS: atom_id res chain seq x y z
N ARG A 1 14.64 -4.97 -12.71
CA ARG A 1 13.70 -5.42 -13.76
C ARG A 1 14.43 -5.90 -15.02
N GLY A 2 15.31 -5.10 -15.60
CA GLY A 2 16.03 -5.42 -16.87
C GLY A 2 16.78 -6.75 -16.81
N TYR A 3 17.48 -7.01 -15.73
CA TYR A 3 18.24 -8.26 -15.56
C TYR A 3 17.36 -9.51 -15.68
N TYR A 4 16.26 -9.60 -14.94
CA TYR A 4 15.37 -10.76 -15.00
C TYR A 4 14.75 -10.99 -16.38
N ARG A 5 14.38 -9.90 -17.09
CA ARG A 5 13.79 -9.97 -18.44
C ARG A 5 14.78 -10.40 -19.52
N SER A 6 16.09 -10.29 -19.27
CA SER A 6 17.16 -10.69 -20.20
C SER A 6 17.64 -12.13 -20.03
N LEU A 7 17.20 -12.83 -18.99
CA LEU A 7 17.60 -14.20 -18.73
C LEU A 7 16.87 -15.18 -19.67
N PRO A 8 17.58 -16.18 -20.23
CA PRO A 8 16.93 -17.27 -20.95
C PRO A 8 15.99 -18.06 -20.04
N GLU A 9 14.84 -18.49 -20.57
CA GLU A 9 13.84 -19.26 -19.83
C GLU A 9 14.43 -20.53 -19.17
N GLN A 10 15.32 -21.22 -19.87
CA GLN A 10 15.99 -22.44 -19.34
C GLN A 10 16.83 -22.14 -18.09
N GLU A 11 17.48 -20.99 -18.01
CA GLU A 11 18.23 -20.58 -16.83
C GLU A 11 17.29 -20.32 -15.65
N ILE A 12 16.16 -19.65 -15.91
CA ILE A 12 15.16 -19.39 -14.87
C ILE A 12 14.60 -20.71 -14.32
N LEU A 13 14.23 -21.63 -15.20
CA LEU A 13 13.70 -22.96 -14.81
C LEU A 13 14.71 -23.83 -14.05
N SER A 14 15.99 -23.58 -14.20
CA SER A 14 17.04 -24.31 -13.47
C SER A 14 17.24 -23.87 -12.02
N SER A 15 16.68 -22.70 -11.64
CA SER A 15 16.90 -22.07 -10.32
C SER A 15 15.59 -21.73 -9.60
N PRO A 16 15.30 -22.38 -8.46
CA PRO A 16 14.15 -22.02 -7.62
C PRO A 16 14.11 -20.55 -7.23
N ALA A 17 15.25 -19.95 -6.95
CA ALA A 17 15.34 -18.52 -6.59
C ALA A 17 14.96 -17.61 -7.77
N LEU A 18 15.38 -17.97 -9.00
CA LEU A 18 15.01 -17.18 -10.20
C LEU A 18 13.52 -17.34 -10.53
N MET A 19 12.95 -18.55 -10.43
CA MET A 19 11.50 -18.77 -10.59
C MET A 19 10.69 -17.95 -9.58
N SER A 20 11.11 -17.95 -8.31
CA SER A 20 10.47 -17.14 -7.27
C SER A 20 10.56 -15.64 -7.58
N GLY A 21 11.75 -15.15 -7.97
CA GLY A 21 11.97 -13.75 -8.34
C GLY A 21 11.16 -13.33 -9.56
N MET A 22 11.05 -14.18 -10.59
CA MET A 22 10.23 -13.93 -11.78
C MET A 22 8.74 -13.87 -11.44
N SER A 23 8.23 -14.78 -10.61
CA SER A 23 6.84 -14.74 -10.15
C SER A 23 6.51 -13.41 -9.46
N ILE A 24 7.37 -12.94 -8.56
CA ILE A 24 7.22 -11.64 -7.90
C ILE A 24 7.27 -10.49 -8.92
N LEU A 25 8.26 -10.50 -9.81
CA LEU A 25 8.42 -9.43 -10.81
C LEU A 25 7.20 -9.32 -11.72
N CYS A 26 6.69 -10.42 -12.25
CA CYS A 26 5.49 -10.45 -13.08
C CYS A 26 4.29 -9.89 -12.32
N SER A 27 4.09 -10.32 -11.07
CA SER A 27 3.02 -9.78 -10.23
C SER A 27 3.16 -8.27 -10.00
N LEU A 28 4.36 -7.78 -9.73
CA LEU A 28 4.61 -6.34 -9.54
C LEU A 28 4.46 -5.49 -10.81
N THR A 29 4.52 -6.10 -12.00
CA THR A 29 4.30 -5.45 -13.29
C THR A 29 2.91 -5.70 -13.87
N PHE A 30 1.97 -6.20 -13.06
CA PHE A 30 0.59 -6.50 -13.41
C PHE A 30 0.43 -7.62 -14.43
N ASP A 31 1.44 -8.48 -14.56
CA ASP A 31 1.39 -9.72 -15.36
C ASP A 31 1.05 -10.89 -14.42
N VAL A 32 -0.24 -11.07 -14.15
CA VAL A 32 -0.73 -12.12 -13.23
C VAL A 32 -0.51 -13.51 -13.84
N GLU A 33 -0.68 -13.66 -15.15
CA GLU A 33 -0.52 -14.94 -15.83
C GLU A 33 0.93 -15.41 -15.80
N GLY A 34 1.86 -14.51 -16.08
CA GLY A 34 3.29 -14.76 -15.95
C GLY A 34 3.67 -15.09 -14.49
N ALA A 35 3.11 -14.36 -13.51
CA ALA A 35 3.36 -14.63 -12.10
C ALA A 35 2.93 -16.05 -11.69
N GLU A 36 1.74 -16.49 -12.10
CA GLU A 36 1.24 -17.85 -11.83
C GLU A 36 2.01 -18.92 -12.61
N THR A 37 2.45 -18.65 -13.83
CA THR A 37 3.30 -19.55 -14.61
C THR A 37 4.59 -19.88 -13.85
N TRP A 38 5.31 -18.86 -13.39
CA TRP A 38 6.55 -19.06 -12.64
C TRP A 38 6.33 -19.66 -11.24
N TYR A 39 5.24 -19.29 -10.57
CA TYR A 39 4.85 -19.94 -9.32
C TYR A 39 4.60 -21.44 -9.50
N ASN A 40 3.83 -21.82 -10.54
CA ASN A 40 3.53 -23.24 -10.82
C ASN A 40 4.78 -24.02 -11.22
N ALA A 41 5.70 -23.41 -11.98
CA ALA A 41 7.00 -24.01 -12.30
C ALA A 41 7.81 -24.29 -11.03
N LEU A 42 7.91 -23.31 -10.11
CA LEU A 42 8.58 -23.49 -8.82
C LEU A 42 7.92 -24.58 -7.97
N ARG A 43 6.60 -24.62 -7.93
CA ARG A 43 5.83 -25.62 -7.19
C ARG A 43 6.07 -27.03 -7.76
N THR A 44 6.02 -27.19 -9.08
CA THR A 44 6.32 -28.46 -9.75
C THR A 44 7.75 -28.93 -9.45
N TYR A 45 8.70 -28.02 -9.47
CA TYR A 45 10.07 -28.31 -9.07
C TYR A 45 10.14 -28.81 -7.62
N ALA A 46 9.45 -28.14 -6.68
CA ALA A 46 9.38 -28.51 -5.27
C ALA A 46 8.72 -29.89 -5.07
N GLU A 47 7.67 -30.20 -5.82
CA GLU A 47 6.98 -31.51 -5.78
C GLU A 47 7.86 -32.65 -6.29
N GLY A 48 8.76 -32.37 -7.23
CA GLY A 48 9.75 -33.34 -7.73
C GLY A 48 10.91 -33.62 -6.77
N LEU A 49 11.11 -32.82 -5.73
CA LEU A 49 12.17 -33.00 -4.75
C LEU A 49 11.80 -34.08 -3.74
N GLY A 50 12.72 -34.99 -3.46
CA GLY A 50 12.59 -35.98 -2.38
C GLY A 50 12.64 -35.28 -1.01
N ARG A 51 11.80 -35.69 -0.05
CA ARG A 51 11.74 -35.10 1.32
C ARG A 51 13.08 -35.11 2.07
N ARG A 52 14.05 -35.95 1.65
CA ARG A 52 15.38 -36.04 2.25
C ARG A 52 16.43 -35.21 1.56
N THR A 53 16.11 -34.54 0.47
CA THR A 53 17.02 -33.65 -0.25
C THR A 53 17.33 -32.42 0.61
N HIS A 54 18.57 -31.97 0.63
CA HIS A 54 19.03 -30.85 1.43
C HIS A 54 18.17 -29.57 1.17
N ASP A 55 17.81 -29.34 -0.09
CA ASP A 55 17.11 -28.13 -0.52
C ASP A 55 15.57 -28.19 -0.40
N TYR A 56 15.01 -29.37 -0.04
CA TYR A 56 13.55 -29.56 0.06
C TYR A 56 12.87 -28.48 0.93
N GLY A 57 13.42 -28.23 2.10
CA GLY A 57 12.87 -27.25 3.05
C GLY A 57 12.95 -25.82 2.56
N GLU A 58 14.02 -25.47 1.86
CA GLU A 58 14.24 -24.12 1.32
C GLU A 58 13.29 -23.85 0.16
N VAL A 59 13.19 -24.75 -0.82
CA VAL A 59 12.33 -24.59 -1.99
C VAL A 59 10.85 -24.52 -1.61
N TRP A 60 10.39 -25.40 -0.72
CA TRP A 60 9.02 -25.32 -0.17
C TRP A 60 8.79 -24.05 0.64
N GLY A 61 9.83 -23.52 1.28
CA GLY A 61 9.80 -22.22 1.92
C GLY A 61 9.52 -21.08 0.93
N MET A 62 10.14 -21.11 -0.26
CA MET A 62 9.89 -20.15 -1.33
C MET A 62 8.46 -20.25 -1.87
N VAL A 63 7.93 -21.46 -2.09
CA VAL A 63 6.53 -21.68 -2.54
C VAL A 63 5.55 -21.04 -1.54
N ARG A 64 5.70 -21.38 -0.24
CA ARG A 64 4.83 -20.82 0.81
C ARG A 64 4.98 -19.31 0.97
N TYR A 65 6.19 -18.79 0.75
CA TYR A 65 6.42 -17.37 0.74
C TYR A 65 5.62 -16.67 -0.38
N LEU A 66 5.63 -17.23 -1.59
CA LEU A 66 4.84 -16.71 -2.70
C LEU A 66 3.33 -16.79 -2.44
N ASP A 67 2.85 -17.86 -1.78
CA ASP A 67 1.43 -17.96 -1.39
C ASP A 67 0.94 -16.77 -0.57
N ILE A 68 1.83 -16.18 0.24
CA ILE A 68 1.49 -15.07 1.12
C ILE A 68 1.78 -13.73 0.46
N VAL A 69 2.92 -13.60 -0.23
CA VAL A 69 3.46 -12.30 -0.62
C VAL A 69 2.95 -11.81 -1.96
N LEU A 70 2.52 -12.71 -2.87
CA LEU A 70 2.04 -12.30 -4.19
C LEU A 70 0.84 -11.37 -4.08
N PRO A 71 0.94 -10.10 -4.54
CA PRO A 71 -0.09 -9.09 -4.37
C PRO A 71 -1.46 -9.50 -4.90
N HIS A 72 -1.52 -10.23 -6.01
CA HIS A 72 -2.75 -10.63 -6.67
C HIS A 72 -3.50 -11.80 -5.99
N ARG A 73 -2.94 -12.40 -4.95
CA ARG A 73 -3.58 -13.50 -4.21
C ARG A 73 -4.46 -13.02 -3.04
N GLY A 74 -5.04 -11.82 -3.18
CA GLY A 74 -6.08 -11.30 -2.31
C GLY A 74 -5.61 -10.85 -0.93
N SER A 75 -6.58 -10.57 -0.07
CA SER A 75 -6.35 -10.13 1.30
C SER A 75 -5.72 -11.23 2.13
N VAL A 76 -4.86 -10.84 3.06
CA VAL A 76 -4.11 -11.78 3.88
C VAL A 76 -5.00 -12.42 4.92
N ASN A 77 -5.19 -13.75 4.84
CA ASN A 77 -5.85 -14.50 5.91
C ASN A 77 -4.86 -14.65 7.09
N LEU A 78 -5.25 -14.13 8.26
CA LEU A 78 -4.44 -14.18 9.48
C LEU A 78 -3.98 -15.61 9.81
N LYS A 79 -4.85 -16.60 9.61
CA LYS A 79 -4.53 -18.01 9.88
C LYS A 79 -3.36 -18.50 9.03
N ASP A 80 -3.34 -18.12 7.75
CA ASP A 80 -2.30 -18.54 6.81
C ASP A 80 -0.95 -17.88 7.14
N ILE A 81 -0.97 -16.59 7.53
CA ILE A 81 0.23 -15.89 8.01
C ILE A 81 0.78 -16.57 9.26
N LEU A 82 -0.06 -16.85 10.24
CA LEU A 82 0.37 -17.45 11.50
C LEU A 82 0.91 -18.87 11.30
N LEU A 83 0.31 -19.66 10.39
CA LEU A 83 0.79 -21.01 10.05
C LEU A 83 2.14 -20.94 9.33
N ALA A 84 2.30 -20.03 8.35
CA ALA A 84 3.56 -19.85 7.65
C ALA A 84 4.67 -19.34 8.57
N ALA A 85 4.34 -18.40 9.45
CA ALA A 85 5.27 -17.90 10.47
C ALA A 85 5.70 -18.98 11.46
N ALA A 86 4.76 -19.81 11.95
CA ALA A 86 5.05 -20.92 12.86
C ALA A 86 5.95 -21.97 12.21
N ASP A 87 5.76 -22.23 10.91
CA ASP A 87 6.58 -23.20 10.15
C ASP A 87 8.02 -22.67 9.92
N GLN A 88 8.17 -21.36 9.65
CA GLN A 88 9.48 -20.73 9.54
C GLN A 88 10.23 -20.68 10.88
N LEU A 89 9.54 -20.39 11.98
CA LEU A 89 10.13 -20.42 13.33
C LEU A 89 10.67 -21.79 13.71
N LYS A 90 9.98 -22.87 13.34
CA LYS A 90 10.44 -24.25 13.59
C LYS A 90 11.71 -24.61 12.83
N LYS A 91 11.98 -23.96 11.70
CA LYS A 91 13.11 -24.26 10.81
C LYS A 91 14.33 -23.35 11.05
N GLY A 92 14.25 -22.40 11.99
CA GLY A 92 15.38 -21.55 12.39
C GLY A 92 15.84 -20.52 11.36
N SER A 93 15.12 -20.36 10.25
CA SER A 93 15.45 -19.40 9.20
C SER A 93 14.23 -18.54 8.84
N ILE A 94 14.08 -17.43 9.54
CA ILE A 94 13.14 -16.40 9.10
C ILE A 94 13.85 -15.58 8.02
N ARG A 95 13.63 -15.88 6.75
CA ARG A 95 13.84 -14.90 5.70
C ARG A 95 12.64 -13.97 5.72
N LEU A 96 12.81 -12.75 6.26
CA LEU A 96 11.82 -11.69 6.14
C LEU A 96 11.56 -11.43 4.65
N PRO A 97 10.31 -11.07 4.29
CA PRO A 97 9.98 -10.73 2.92
C PRO A 97 10.94 -9.64 2.41
N GLU A 98 11.44 -9.81 1.20
CA GLU A 98 12.17 -8.77 0.47
C GLU A 98 11.31 -7.52 0.22
N VAL A 99 9.99 -7.70 0.27
CA VAL A 99 9.00 -6.62 0.17
C VAL A 99 8.55 -6.25 1.57
N SER A 100 8.74 -4.99 1.95
CA SER A 100 8.33 -4.49 3.27
C SER A 100 6.81 -4.56 3.46
N VAL A 101 6.36 -4.63 4.72
CA VAL A 101 4.91 -4.67 5.07
C VAL A 101 4.17 -3.49 4.43
N THR A 102 4.80 -2.32 4.41
CA THR A 102 4.21 -1.08 3.86
C THR A 102 4.45 -0.90 2.38
N SER A 103 5.37 -1.66 1.77
CA SER A 103 5.85 -1.42 0.39
C SER A 103 6.30 0.02 0.17
N ASN A 104 6.96 0.61 1.17
CA ASN A 104 7.40 2.02 1.20
C ASN A 104 6.27 3.05 1.03
N LEU A 105 5.02 2.66 1.31
CA LEU A 105 3.87 3.55 1.28
C LEU A 105 3.65 4.20 2.64
N PRO A 106 2.96 5.36 2.69
CA PRO A 106 2.59 6.05 3.93
C PRO A 106 1.34 5.41 4.59
N SER A 107 1.25 4.08 4.61
CA SER A 107 0.11 3.34 5.13
C SER A 107 0.48 1.88 5.42
N VAL A 108 -0.02 1.34 6.53
CA VAL A 108 -0.01 -0.10 6.82
C VAL A 108 -1.21 -0.79 6.17
N LEU A 109 -2.40 -0.20 6.26
CA LEU A 109 -3.62 -0.80 5.71
C LEU A 109 -3.57 -0.99 4.19
N ARG A 110 -2.85 -0.09 3.51
CA ARG A 110 -2.62 -0.12 2.05
C ARG A 110 -1.21 -0.58 1.68
N GLY A 111 -0.55 -1.35 2.54
CA GLY A 111 0.82 -1.81 2.36
C GLY A 111 1.02 -2.77 1.18
N GLY A 112 1.94 -3.72 1.31
CA GLY A 112 2.18 -4.75 0.30
C GLY A 112 0.92 -5.52 -0.07
N LYS A 113 0.05 -5.77 0.92
CA LYS A 113 -1.32 -6.25 0.73
C LYS A 113 -2.33 -5.26 1.31
N ASP A 114 -3.62 -5.44 0.98
CA ASP A 114 -4.71 -4.71 1.60
C ASP A 114 -5.15 -5.40 2.89
N PHE A 115 -5.18 -4.66 4.00
CA PHE A 115 -5.56 -5.17 5.32
C PHE A 115 -6.97 -4.74 5.74
N SER A 116 -7.81 -4.26 4.82
CA SER A 116 -9.18 -3.83 5.12
C SER A 116 -10.00 -4.92 5.80
N ALA A 117 -9.80 -6.19 5.45
CA ALA A 117 -10.49 -7.32 6.09
C ALA A 117 -10.24 -7.43 7.61
N TRP A 118 -9.19 -6.78 8.13
CA TRP A 118 -8.85 -6.77 9.56
C TRP A 118 -9.51 -5.63 10.33
N VAL A 119 -9.93 -4.57 9.63
CA VAL A 119 -10.48 -3.34 10.21
C VAL A 119 -11.72 -3.58 11.08
N PRO A 120 -12.69 -4.45 10.73
CA PRO A 120 -13.84 -4.72 11.61
C PRO A 120 -13.46 -5.38 12.95
N LYS A 121 -12.24 -5.95 13.06
CA LYS A 121 -11.75 -6.65 14.26
C LYS A 121 -10.46 -6.03 14.79
N ASP A 122 -10.14 -4.81 14.46
CA ASP A 122 -8.87 -4.14 14.73
C ASP A 122 -8.45 -4.17 16.22
N ARG A 123 -9.36 -3.85 17.15
CA ARG A 123 -9.10 -3.88 18.60
C ARG A 123 -8.80 -5.30 19.09
N LEU A 124 -9.55 -6.29 18.61
CA LEU A 124 -9.31 -7.68 18.97
C LEU A 124 -7.94 -8.14 18.49
N LEU A 125 -7.61 -7.84 17.22
CA LEU A 125 -6.32 -8.18 16.62
C LEU A 125 -5.18 -7.46 17.34
N TYR A 126 -5.30 -6.17 17.61
CA TYR A 126 -4.31 -5.43 18.39
C TYR A 126 -4.00 -6.11 19.73
N ASN A 127 -5.03 -6.49 20.48
CA ASN A 127 -4.86 -7.08 21.82
C ASN A 127 -4.29 -8.50 21.76
N THR A 128 -4.53 -9.27 20.69
CA THR A 128 -4.17 -10.69 20.61
C THR A 128 -2.86 -10.94 19.88
N ILE A 129 -2.59 -10.24 18.76
CA ILE A 129 -1.46 -10.59 17.88
C ILE A 129 -0.34 -9.56 17.87
N ARG A 130 -0.52 -8.35 18.43
CA ARG A 130 0.49 -7.29 18.38
C ARG A 130 1.88 -7.78 18.81
N LEU A 131 2.01 -8.30 20.03
CA LEU A 131 3.30 -8.73 20.56
C LEU A 131 3.91 -9.91 19.80
N PRO A 132 3.15 -10.98 19.46
CA PRO A 132 3.65 -12.03 18.60
C PRO A 132 4.17 -11.53 17.26
N VAL A 133 3.43 -10.65 16.59
CA VAL A 133 3.81 -10.09 15.27
C VAL A 133 5.05 -9.21 15.38
N GLU A 134 5.11 -8.32 16.37
CA GLU A 134 6.28 -7.48 16.62
C GLU A 134 7.55 -8.30 16.83
N ARG A 135 7.48 -9.37 17.65
CA ARG A 135 8.61 -10.26 17.89
C ARG A 135 9.03 -11.04 16.64
N MET A 136 8.05 -11.49 15.85
CA MET A 136 8.30 -12.28 14.65
C MET A 136 8.94 -11.43 13.53
N LEU A 137 8.47 -10.21 13.32
CA LEU A 137 8.95 -9.33 12.27
C LEU A 137 10.23 -8.57 12.68
N GLY A 138 10.56 -8.49 13.97
CA GLY A 138 11.69 -7.71 14.44
C GLY A 138 11.54 -6.21 14.14
N ARG A 139 12.55 -5.57 13.55
CA ARG A 139 12.54 -4.13 13.26
C ARG A 139 11.31 -3.63 12.49
N PRO A 140 10.85 -4.29 11.40
CA PRO A 140 9.60 -3.95 10.71
C PRO A 140 8.33 -4.10 11.57
N GLY A 141 8.38 -4.88 12.65
CA GLY A 141 7.27 -5.08 13.58
C GLY A 141 7.12 -3.99 14.64
N VAL A 142 8.21 -3.27 14.94
CA VAL A 142 8.20 -2.26 16.03
C VAL A 142 7.19 -1.15 15.73
N GLY A 143 6.15 -1.05 16.56
CA GLY A 143 5.07 -0.07 16.43
C GLY A 143 4.00 -0.43 15.39
N LEU A 144 4.13 -1.56 14.68
CA LEU A 144 3.19 -1.96 13.63
C LEU A 144 1.74 -2.06 14.16
N GLY A 145 1.55 -2.67 15.32
CA GLY A 145 0.22 -2.86 15.91
C GLY A 145 -0.45 -1.53 16.30
N GLU A 146 0.30 -0.63 16.92
CA GLU A 146 -0.17 0.70 17.30
C GLU A 146 -0.53 1.55 16.09
N ILE A 147 0.33 1.54 15.09
CA ILE A 147 0.11 2.30 13.84
C ILE A 147 -1.10 1.75 13.09
N ALA A 148 -1.21 0.42 12.94
CA ALA A 148 -2.33 -0.22 12.24
C ALA A 148 -3.68 0.07 12.93
N LEU A 149 -3.73 0.02 14.28
CA LEU A 149 -4.94 0.37 15.02
C LEU A 149 -5.28 1.85 14.87
N ALA A 150 -4.29 2.73 14.99
CA ALA A 150 -4.50 4.16 14.83
C ALA A 150 -4.96 4.53 13.41
N GLU A 151 -4.36 3.93 12.39
CA GLU A 151 -4.77 4.13 11.00
C GLU A 151 -6.19 3.59 10.75
N SER A 152 -6.55 2.42 11.29
CA SER A 152 -7.90 1.87 11.20
C SER A 152 -8.95 2.81 11.79
N ARG A 153 -8.70 3.33 13.00
CA ARG A 153 -9.60 4.30 13.65
C ARG A 153 -9.68 5.61 12.88
N TYR A 154 -8.56 6.08 12.38
CA TYR A 154 -8.49 7.27 11.53
C TYR A 154 -9.35 7.12 10.28
N GLU A 155 -9.21 6.02 9.54
CA GLU A 155 -9.99 5.78 8.32
C GLU A 155 -11.51 5.61 8.59
N LYS A 156 -11.90 5.19 9.81
CA LYS A 156 -13.30 5.16 10.26
C LYS A 156 -13.83 6.53 10.71
N GLY A 157 -13.01 7.55 10.80
CA GLY A 157 -13.41 8.84 11.35
C GLY A 157 -13.68 8.82 12.87
N GLU A 158 -13.15 7.82 13.59
CA GLU A 158 -13.24 7.74 15.05
C GLU A 158 -12.33 8.79 15.72
N ASP A 159 -12.65 9.12 16.99
CA ASP A 159 -11.71 9.94 17.79
C ASP A 159 -10.38 9.20 17.97
N ILE A 160 -9.34 9.80 17.44
CA ILE A 160 -7.98 9.25 17.48
C ILE A 160 -7.09 9.91 18.53
N THR A 161 -7.65 10.71 19.46
CA THR A 161 -6.85 11.46 20.45
C THR A 161 -5.94 10.51 21.24
N ASP A 162 -6.48 9.41 21.77
CA ASP A 162 -5.68 8.43 22.50
C ASP A 162 -4.66 7.72 21.61
N ALA A 163 -5.05 7.40 20.36
CA ALA A 163 -4.15 6.81 19.40
C ALA A 163 -3.02 7.77 19.02
N PHE A 164 -3.33 9.05 18.82
CA PHE A 164 -2.34 10.10 18.55
C PHE A 164 -1.35 10.26 19.71
N LEU A 165 -1.83 10.28 20.97
CA LEU A 165 -0.96 10.34 22.15
C LEU A 165 -0.07 9.09 22.26
N THR A 166 -0.63 7.90 22.01
CA THR A 166 0.12 6.64 22.00
C THR A 166 1.21 6.66 20.93
N LEU A 167 0.89 7.07 19.70
CA LEU A 167 1.87 7.16 18.62
C LEU A 167 2.97 8.17 18.92
N THR A 168 2.60 9.33 19.46
CA THR A 168 3.56 10.38 19.83
C THR A 168 4.52 9.88 20.92
N SER A 169 4.02 9.18 21.94
CA SER A 169 4.84 8.59 22.99
C SER A 169 5.79 7.49 22.48
N ARG A 170 5.35 6.71 21.48
CA ARG A 170 6.16 5.63 20.88
C ARG A 170 7.10 6.11 19.78
N ARG A 171 6.97 7.37 19.34
CA ARG A 171 7.74 7.91 18.19
C ARG A 171 9.24 7.69 18.35
N MET A 172 9.81 8.03 19.50
CA MET A 172 11.25 7.88 19.77
C MET A 172 11.69 6.41 19.74
N GLU A 173 10.86 5.50 20.18
CA GLU A 173 11.19 4.07 20.16
C GLU A 173 11.13 3.54 18.74
N ILE A 174 10.10 3.87 17.96
CA ILE A 174 9.95 3.48 16.55
C ILE A 174 11.12 4.03 15.73
N GLN A 175 11.50 5.29 15.93
CA GLN A 175 12.63 5.92 15.27
C GLN A 175 13.98 5.21 15.58
N ARG A 176 14.20 4.79 16.83
CA ARG A 176 15.46 4.19 17.25
C ARG A 176 15.55 2.71 16.92
N LYS A 177 14.49 1.95 17.08
CA LYS A 177 14.47 0.49 17.01
C LYS A 177 13.72 -0.05 15.79
N GLY A 178 12.79 0.72 15.23
CA GLY A 178 11.95 0.32 14.10
C GLY A 178 12.68 0.36 12.76
N ALA A 179 11.98 -0.08 11.73
CA ALA A 179 12.40 0.09 10.35
C ALA A 179 11.98 1.49 9.85
N PRO A 180 12.75 2.13 8.93
CA PRO A 180 12.45 3.47 8.43
C PRO A 180 11.07 3.60 7.79
N GLU A 181 10.56 2.55 7.14
CA GLU A 181 9.21 2.53 6.57
C GLU A 181 8.13 2.62 7.65
N MET A 182 8.35 2.08 8.86
CA MET A 182 7.39 2.21 9.97
C MET A 182 7.37 3.63 10.53
N GLU A 183 8.54 4.28 10.62
CA GLU A 183 8.62 5.69 10.96
C GLU A 183 7.91 6.56 9.90
N PHE A 184 8.06 6.21 8.61
CA PHE A 184 7.36 6.92 7.53
C PHE A 184 5.83 6.87 7.71
N VAL A 185 5.26 5.68 7.94
CA VAL A 185 3.80 5.58 8.16
C VAL A 185 3.36 6.38 9.38
N LEU A 186 4.12 6.31 10.48
CA LEU A 186 3.85 7.08 11.68
C LEU A 186 3.81 8.59 11.39
N VAL A 187 4.86 9.13 10.76
CA VAL A 187 4.95 10.57 10.45
C VAL A 187 3.85 10.99 9.47
N ALA A 188 3.55 10.16 8.48
CA ALA A 188 2.48 10.42 7.53
C ALA A 188 1.09 10.47 8.21
N LEU A 189 0.80 9.54 9.12
CA LEU A 189 -0.46 9.52 9.86
C LEU A 189 -0.57 10.75 10.78
N LEU A 190 0.51 11.11 11.50
CA LEU A 190 0.54 12.32 12.31
C LEU A 190 0.32 13.59 11.47
N ALA A 191 0.93 13.66 10.29
CA ALA A 191 0.75 14.78 9.37
C ALA A 191 -0.70 14.90 8.87
N LYS A 192 -1.35 13.78 8.51
CA LYS A 192 -2.79 13.77 8.16
C LYS A 192 -3.64 14.30 9.33
N CYS A 193 -3.40 13.83 10.55
CA CYS A 193 -4.10 14.31 11.73
C CYS A 193 -3.90 15.81 11.99
N GLN A 194 -2.71 16.36 11.71
CA GLN A 194 -2.45 17.79 11.79
C GLN A 194 -3.23 18.56 10.73
N CYS A 195 -3.28 18.05 9.49
CA CYS A 195 -4.08 18.65 8.41
C CYS A 195 -5.56 18.75 8.78
N ASP A 196 -6.14 17.69 9.35
CA ASP A 196 -7.55 17.66 9.77
C ASP A 196 -7.86 18.68 10.89
N ARG A 197 -6.83 19.02 11.68
CA ARG A 197 -6.89 20.06 12.72
C ARG A 197 -6.60 21.49 12.20
N GLY A 198 -6.38 21.64 10.90
CA GLY A 198 -6.04 22.93 10.27
C GLY A 198 -4.56 23.30 10.35
N ASN A 199 -3.69 22.43 10.83
CA ASN A 199 -2.26 22.69 11.02
C ASN A 199 -1.42 22.19 9.82
N LEU A 200 -1.85 22.56 8.60
CA LEU A 200 -1.22 22.08 7.36
C LEU A 200 0.27 22.48 7.24
N GLU A 201 0.61 23.70 7.65
CA GLU A 201 2.01 24.15 7.60
C GLU A 201 2.94 23.31 8.48
N GLN A 202 2.48 22.94 9.69
CA GLN A 202 3.25 22.09 10.58
C GLN A 202 3.40 20.68 10.00
N ALA A 203 2.34 20.13 9.38
CA ALA A 203 2.39 18.84 8.72
C ALA A 203 3.44 18.80 7.60
N VAL A 204 3.50 19.86 6.78
CA VAL A 204 4.49 19.98 5.70
C VAL A 204 5.91 20.11 6.28
N GLN A 205 6.12 20.89 7.33
CA GLN A 205 7.42 21.04 7.98
C GLN A 205 7.92 19.72 8.57
N ASP A 206 7.07 18.96 9.26
CA ASP A 206 7.42 17.68 9.85
C ASP A 206 7.80 16.64 8.78
N LEU A 207 7.05 16.60 7.67
CA LEU A 207 7.36 15.72 6.52
C LEU A 207 8.65 16.14 5.81
N ALA A 208 8.89 17.45 5.64
CA ALA A 208 10.13 17.94 5.04
C ALA A 208 11.36 17.61 5.90
N ALA A 209 11.24 17.76 7.22
CA ALA A 209 12.29 17.37 8.15
C ALA A 209 12.54 15.84 8.13
N PHE A 210 11.48 15.05 8.03
CA PHE A 210 11.60 13.60 7.85
C PHE A 210 12.29 13.25 6.54
N ARG A 211 11.92 13.93 5.43
CA ARG A 211 12.53 13.75 4.11
C ARG A 211 14.05 13.98 4.14
N ALA A 212 14.49 15.08 4.72
CA ALA A 212 15.92 15.41 4.83
C ALA A 212 16.70 14.30 5.58
N ARG A 213 16.16 13.81 6.70
CA ARG A 213 16.78 12.70 7.45
C ARG A 213 16.85 11.40 6.67
N MET A 214 15.82 11.08 5.87
CA MET A 214 15.79 9.85 5.04
C MET A 214 16.82 9.95 3.91
N GLU A 215 16.99 11.13 3.32
CA GLU A 215 17.99 11.40 2.29
C GLU A 215 19.40 11.29 2.85
N GLU A 216 19.69 11.94 3.98
CA GLU A 216 20.97 11.86 4.69
C GLU A 216 21.27 10.43 5.18
N GLY A 217 20.25 9.69 5.61
CA GLY A 217 20.36 8.30 6.05
C GLY A 217 20.42 7.27 4.93
N GLY A 218 20.45 7.68 3.65
CA GLY A 218 20.52 6.79 2.50
C GLY A 218 19.26 5.95 2.26
N GLN A 219 18.10 6.38 2.80
CA GLN A 219 16.81 5.67 2.66
C GLN A 219 16.04 6.14 1.41
N SER A 220 16.72 6.19 0.26
CA SER A 220 16.19 6.73 -1.00
C SER A 220 14.90 6.06 -1.50
N GLN A 221 14.66 4.79 -1.10
CA GLN A 221 13.44 4.04 -1.47
C GLN A 221 12.15 4.63 -0.91
N LEU A 222 12.20 5.45 0.15
CA LEU A 222 11.04 6.10 0.74
C LEU A 222 10.70 7.44 0.08
N LEU A 223 11.70 8.12 -0.50
CA LEU A 223 11.57 9.48 -1.01
C LEU A 223 10.47 9.63 -2.07
N PRO A 224 10.30 8.72 -3.05
CA PRO A 224 9.28 8.90 -4.09
C PRO A 224 7.84 8.99 -3.53
N ASN A 225 7.50 8.16 -2.55
CA ASN A 225 6.16 8.20 -1.94
C ASN A 225 6.01 9.34 -0.94
N LEU A 226 7.10 9.75 -0.28
CA LEU A 226 7.12 10.91 0.60
C LEU A 226 6.93 12.21 -0.20
N ASP A 227 7.61 12.35 -1.35
CA ASP A 227 7.46 13.49 -2.25
C ASP A 227 6.03 13.54 -2.85
N ALA A 228 5.42 12.38 -3.14
CA ALA A 228 4.03 12.30 -3.55
C ALA A 228 3.06 12.72 -2.42
N LEU A 229 3.36 12.40 -1.16
CA LEU A 229 2.56 12.86 -0.01
C LEU A 229 2.66 14.39 0.15
N LEU A 230 3.86 14.95 0.07
CA LEU A 230 4.08 16.40 0.08
C LEU A 230 3.33 17.08 -1.08
N CYS A 231 3.37 16.47 -2.29
CA CYS A 231 2.57 16.95 -3.43
C CYS A 231 1.07 16.97 -3.12
N ARG A 232 0.51 15.91 -2.50
CA ARG A 232 -0.92 15.90 -2.10
C ARG A 232 -1.26 17.05 -1.14
N LEU A 233 -0.40 17.36 -0.19
CA LEU A 233 -0.61 18.48 0.73
C LEU A 233 -0.51 19.83 0.02
N ASP A 234 0.40 19.97 -0.94
CA ASP A 234 0.54 21.19 -1.74
C ASP A 234 -0.67 21.43 -2.66
N LEU A 235 -1.27 20.36 -3.20
CA LEU A 235 -2.54 20.44 -3.96
C LEU A 235 -3.68 21.05 -3.13
N LEU A 236 -3.73 20.81 -1.82
CA LEU A 236 -4.75 21.41 -0.93
C LEU A 236 -4.58 22.92 -0.81
N ARG A 237 -3.34 23.44 -0.99
CA ARG A 237 -3.03 24.87 -0.94
C ARG A 237 -3.10 25.57 -2.30
N GLY A 238 -3.20 24.80 -3.38
CA GLY A 238 -3.04 25.34 -4.74
C GLY A 238 -1.61 25.78 -5.04
N GLY A 239 -0.61 25.16 -4.41
CA GLY A 239 0.80 25.53 -4.50
C GLY A 239 1.47 25.10 -5.80
N GLU A 240 2.65 25.68 -6.07
CA GLU A 240 3.44 25.40 -7.28
C GLU A 240 4.29 24.11 -7.18
N ALA A 241 4.53 23.60 -5.96
CA ALA A 241 5.35 22.41 -5.75
C ALA A 241 4.70 21.16 -6.35
N ALA A 242 3.36 21.09 -6.35
CA ALA A 242 2.62 20.00 -7.00
C ALA A 242 2.83 20.02 -8.52
N HIS A 243 2.91 21.18 -9.16
CA HIS A 243 3.23 21.26 -10.60
C HIS A 243 4.64 20.74 -10.89
N ARG A 244 5.63 21.14 -10.08
CA ARG A 244 7.02 20.68 -10.23
C ARG A 244 7.10 19.15 -10.05
N TRP A 245 6.47 18.60 -9.00
CA TRP A 245 6.42 17.15 -8.79
C TRP A 245 5.81 16.41 -9.99
N PHE A 246 4.71 16.94 -10.54
CA PHE A 246 4.05 16.36 -11.70
C PHE A 246 4.95 16.27 -12.94
N VAL A 247 5.74 17.33 -13.20
CA VAL A 247 6.61 17.39 -14.38
C VAL A 247 7.89 16.54 -14.20
N GLU A 248 8.49 16.59 -13.00
CA GLU A 248 9.83 16.05 -12.78
C GLU A 248 9.84 14.66 -12.16
N GLN A 249 8.79 14.29 -11.39
CA GLN A 249 8.82 13.12 -10.53
C GLN A 249 7.64 12.18 -10.70
N ALA A 250 6.56 12.58 -11.38
CA ALA A 250 5.40 11.71 -11.56
C ALA A 250 5.78 10.41 -12.30
N PRO A 251 5.23 9.25 -11.89
CA PRO A 251 5.58 7.97 -12.50
C PRO A 251 5.14 7.88 -13.95
N ASP A 252 5.93 7.13 -14.76
CA ASP A 252 5.55 6.79 -16.13
C ASP A 252 4.38 5.77 -16.11
N GLU A 253 3.32 6.08 -16.85
CA GLU A 253 2.15 5.22 -16.97
C GLU A 253 2.36 4.06 -17.96
N ASN A 254 3.32 4.18 -18.88
CA ASN A 254 3.60 3.14 -19.87
C ASN A 254 4.37 1.96 -19.24
N ASP A 255 5.19 2.21 -18.23
CA ASP A 255 5.88 1.17 -17.44
C ASP A 255 5.18 0.98 -16.09
N PHE A 256 3.93 0.48 -16.12
CA PHE A 256 3.09 0.32 -14.94
C PHE A 256 3.76 -0.60 -13.92
N PHE A 257 3.86 -0.10 -12.68
CA PHE A 257 4.44 -0.83 -11.57
C PHE A 257 3.62 -0.67 -10.30
N THR A 258 3.24 -1.78 -9.69
CA THR A 258 2.28 -1.78 -8.58
C THR A 258 2.77 -1.05 -7.33
N MET A 259 4.09 -0.92 -7.15
CA MET A 259 4.69 -0.15 -6.06
C MET A 259 4.50 1.37 -6.21
N GLU A 260 4.20 1.83 -7.43
CA GLU A 260 3.97 3.24 -7.76
C GLU A 260 2.51 3.68 -7.57
N ARG A 261 1.62 2.79 -7.12
CA ARG A 261 0.17 3.04 -7.05
C ARG A 261 -0.22 4.31 -6.29
N TYR A 262 0.46 4.63 -5.20
CA TYR A 262 0.23 5.87 -4.44
C TYR A 262 0.59 7.10 -5.27
N ARG A 263 1.68 7.04 -6.01
CA ARG A 263 2.15 8.09 -6.92
C ARG A 263 1.22 8.24 -8.12
N TYR A 264 0.69 7.14 -8.69
CA TYR A 264 -0.34 7.20 -9.75
C TYR A 264 -1.62 7.89 -9.26
N LEU A 265 -2.13 7.56 -8.07
CA LEU A 265 -3.29 8.24 -7.49
C LEU A 265 -3.02 9.73 -7.21
N THR A 266 -1.79 10.09 -6.87
CA THR A 266 -1.36 11.48 -6.75
C THR A 266 -1.32 12.19 -8.12
N LYS A 267 -0.79 11.51 -9.14
CA LYS A 267 -0.76 12.01 -10.53
C LYS A 267 -2.17 12.26 -11.08
N VAL A 268 -3.13 11.39 -10.77
CA VAL A 268 -4.55 11.61 -11.13
C VAL A 268 -5.07 12.92 -10.54
N ARG A 269 -4.75 13.24 -9.27
CA ARG A 269 -5.16 14.51 -8.66
C ARG A 269 -4.55 15.71 -9.36
N CYS A 270 -3.31 15.61 -9.80
CA CYS A 270 -2.68 16.64 -10.64
C CYS A 270 -3.42 16.80 -11.99
N TYR A 271 -3.79 15.70 -12.65
CA TYR A 271 -4.61 15.77 -13.87
C TYR A 271 -5.95 16.44 -13.63
N LEU A 272 -6.65 16.10 -12.54
CA LEU A 272 -7.93 16.72 -12.19
C LEU A 272 -7.81 18.22 -11.93
N GLN A 273 -6.73 18.66 -11.26
CA GLN A 273 -6.45 20.08 -11.04
C GLN A 273 -6.19 20.82 -12.36
N ARG A 274 -5.46 20.17 -13.28
CA ARG A 274 -5.11 20.70 -14.61
C ARG A 274 -6.24 20.56 -15.63
N ARG A 275 -7.38 19.95 -15.26
CA ARG A 275 -8.52 19.64 -16.13
C ARG A 275 -8.16 18.68 -17.29
N GLU A 276 -7.14 17.87 -17.13
CA GLU A 276 -6.72 16.83 -18.07
C GLU A 276 -7.53 15.55 -17.86
N PHE A 277 -8.86 15.65 -18.04
CA PHE A 277 -9.80 14.59 -17.64
C PHE A 277 -9.61 13.28 -18.40
N LEU A 278 -9.26 13.30 -19.67
CA LEU A 278 -9.06 12.09 -20.47
C LEU A 278 -7.84 11.29 -19.96
N SER A 279 -6.75 11.99 -19.62
CA SER A 279 -5.58 11.37 -19.02
C SER A 279 -5.91 10.77 -17.64
N ALA A 280 -6.67 11.52 -16.83
CA ALA A 280 -7.15 11.02 -15.54
C ALA A 280 -7.99 9.75 -15.69
N LEU A 281 -8.95 9.71 -16.61
CA LEU A 281 -9.81 8.55 -16.86
C LEU A 281 -9.02 7.34 -17.36
N SER A 282 -8.07 7.53 -18.25
CA SER A 282 -7.22 6.45 -18.76
C SER A 282 -6.45 5.78 -17.63
N LEU A 283 -5.80 6.58 -16.77
CA LEU A 283 -5.04 6.07 -15.64
C LEU A 283 -5.94 5.45 -14.57
N LEU A 284 -7.09 6.09 -14.25
CA LEU A 284 -8.05 5.57 -13.27
C LEU A 284 -8.66 4.24 -13.70
N GLY A 285 -8.99 4.07 -14.99
CA GLY A 285 -9.50 2.79 -15.51
C GLY A 285 -8.52 1.65 -15.26
N ARG A 286 -7.25 1.87 -15.56
CA ARG A 286 -6.17 0.92 -15.36
C ARG A 286 -5.90 0.61 -13.88
N LEU A 287 -5.97 1.64 -13.03
CA LEU A 287 -5.85 1.48 -11.57
C LEU A 287 -7.03 0.70 -11.00
N LEU A 288 -8.25 0.97 -11.44
CA LEU A 288 -9.45 0.27 -10.98
C LEU A 288 -9.40 -1.22 -11.31
N ASP A 289 -8.97 -1.57 -12.54
CA ASP A 289 -8.76 -2.97 -12.95
C ASP A 289 -7.71 -3.64 -12.06
N TYR A 290 -6.56 -3.02 -11.87
CA TYR A 290 -5.53 -3.50 -10.97
C TYR A 290 -6.03 -3.69 -9.54
N PHE A 291 -6.65 -2.67 -8.94
CA PHE A 291 -7.11 -2.75 -7.55
C PHE A 291 -8.25 -3.74 -7.37
N THR A 292 -9.07 -3.95 -8.39
CA THR A 292 -10.11 -4.99 -8.38
C THR A 292 -9.49 -6.38 -8.42
N ARG A 293 -8.55 -6.61 -9.32
CA ARG A 293 -7.91 -7.91 -9.52
C ARG A 293 -7.01 -8.31 -8.34
N TYR A 294 -6.44 -7.33 -7.61
CA TYR A 294 -5.57 -7.54 -6.45
C TYR A 294 -6.30 -7.37 -5.10
N ASP A 295 -7.64 -7.29 -5.12
CA ASP A 295 -8.50 -7.16 -3.93
C ASP A 295 -8.07 -6.04 -2.98
N ARG A 296 -7.83 -4.82 -3.52
CA ARG A 296 -7.36 -3.66 -2.77
C ARG A 296 -8.50 -2.71 -2.45
N THR A 297 -9.17 -2.93 -1.34
CA THR A 297 -10.42 -2.26 -0.97
C THR A 297 -10.30 -0.74 -0.87
N LEU A 298 -9.40 -0.21 -0.02
CA LEU A 298 -9.23 1.24 0.15
C LEU A 298 -8.75 1.94 -1.13
N ASP A 299 -7.84 1.32 -1.87
CA ASP A 299 -7.35 1.87 -3.13
C ASP A 299 -8.48 1.90 -4.19
N ARG A 300 -9.39 0.89 -4.19
CA ARG A 300 -10.58 0.86 -5.05
C ARG A 300 -11.56 1.97 -4.69
N ILE A 301 -11.84 2.17 -3.39
CA ILE A 301 -12.72 3.25 -2.93
C ILE A 301 -12.18 4.59 -3.39
N GLU A 302 -10.90 4.89 -3.12
CA GLU A 302 -10.25 6.13 -3.56
C GLU A 302 -10.33 6.32 -5.08
N THR A 303 -10.09 5.26 -5.85
CA THR A 303 -10.17 5.30 -7.32
C THR A 303 -11.59 5.59 -7.81
N LEU A 304 -12.60 4.95 -7.23
CA LEU A 304 -14.01 5.17 -7.56
C LEU A 304 -14.45 6.61 -7.23
N LEU A 305 -13.97 7.18 -6.12
CA LEU A 305 -14.22 8.58 -5.77
C LEU A 305 -13.61 9.54 -6.79
N LEU A 306 -12.36 9.30 -7.19
CA LEU A 306 -11.69 10.12 -8.21
C LEU A 306 -12.36 9.98 -9.58
N LEU A 307 -12.87 8.78 -9.95
CA LEU A 307 -13.70 8.58 -11.14
C LEU A 307 -14.99 9.37 -11.05
N ALA A 308 -15.70 9.31 -9.93
CA ALA A 308 -16.92 10.08 -9.72
C ALA A 308 -16.67 11.59 -9.87
N VAL A 309 -15.62 12.13 -9.25
CA VAL A 309 -15.24 13.55 -9.37
C VAL A 309 -14.87 13.90 -10.81
N CYS A 310 -14.10 13.05 -11.49
CA CYS A 310 -13.70 13.27 -12.88
C CYS A 310 -14.94 13.33 -13.81
N ARG A 311 -15.82 12.35 -13.72
CA ARG A 311 -17.05 12.26 -14.52
C ARG A 311 -18.02 13.40 -14.23
N TYR A 312 -18.18 13.76 -12.95
CA TYR A 312 -18.99 14.93 -12.57
C TYR A 312 -18.48 16.22 -13.22
N ARG A 313 -17.15 16.46 -13.19
CA ARG A 313 -16.55 17.63 -13.82
C ARG A 313 -16.61 17.64 -15.34
N MET A 314 -16.84 16.48 -15.95
CA MET A 314 -17.11 16.30 -17.39
C MET A 314 -18.60 16.37 -17.72
N GLU A 315 -19.47 16.64 -16.74
CA GLU A 315 -20.92 16.67 -16.89
C GLU A 315 -21.52 15.32 -17.38
N ALA A 316 -20.83 14.22 -17.14
CA ALA A 316 -21.26 12.87 -17.49
C ALA A 316 -22.14 12.29 -16.37
N GLU A 317 -23.26 11.65 -16.71
CA GLU A 317 -24.25 11.18 -15.72
C GLU A 317 -23.81 9.96 -14.90
N ASP A 318 -22.86 9.18 -15.39
CA ASP A 318 -22.39 7.93 -14.79
C ASP A 318 -21.56 8.10 -13.48
N TRP A 319 -21.26 9.34 -13.09
CA TRP A 319 -20.58 9.62 -11.81
C TRP A 319 -21.31 9.06 -10.61
N ARG A 320 -22.68 8.99 -10.66
CA ARG A 320 -23.50 8.44 -9.57
C ARG A 320 -23.18 6.96 -9.31
N GLY A 321 -23.02 6.17 -10.38
CA GLY A 321 -22.66 4.76 -10.29
C GLY A 321 -21.32 4.55 -9.59
N HIS A 322 -20.31 5.36 -9.89
CA HIS A 322 -19.01 5.28 -9.26
C HIS A 322 -19.06 5.66 -7.78
N LEU A 323 -19.78 6.72 -7.42
CA LEU A 323 -19.94 7.15 -6.03
C LEU A 323 -20.71 6.12 -5.20
N THR A 324 -21.82 5.60 -5.73
CA THR A 324 -22.61 4.54 -5.05
C THR A 324 -21.78 3.27 -4.84
N ALA A 325 -20.98 2.87 -5.83
CA ALA A 325 -20.07 1.73 -5.70
C ALA A 325 -18.99 1.96 -4.62
N ALA A 326 -18.45 3.18 -4.52
CA ALA A 326 -17.49 3.54 -3.48
C ALA A 326 -18.11 3.45 -2.07
N LEU A 327 -19.35 3.98 -1.90
CA LEU A 327 -20.07 3.94 -0.63
C LEU A 327 -20.37 2.49 -0.20
N ALA A 328 -20.92 1.68 -1.11
CA ALA A 328 -21.23 0.26 -0.84
C ALA A 328 -19.96 -0.55 -0.48
N LEU A 329 -18.82 -0.22 -1.08
CA LEU A 329 -17.57 -0.89 -0.78
C LEU A 329 -16.97 -0.45 0.57
N ALA A 330 -17.24 0.77 1.01
CA ALA A 330 -16.73 1.33 2.28
C ALA A 330 -17.55 0.88 3.50
N GLU A 331 -18.85 0.67 3.32
CA GLU A 331 -19.81 0.40 4.40
C GLU A 331 -19.39 -0.76 5.33
N PRO A 332 -19.00 -1.97 4.83
CA PRO A 332 -18.63 -3.09 5.70
C PRO A 332 -17.43 -2.81 6.62
N TYR A 333 -16.61 -1.82 6.31
CA TYR A 333 -15.40 -1.45 7.04
C TYR A 333 -15.58 -0.19 7.87
N GLY A 334 -16.67 0.53 7.67
CA GLY A 334 -16.93 1.81 8.32
C GLY A 334 -16.00 2.94 7.84
N TYR A 335 -15.48 2.88 6.62
CA TYR A 335 -14.57 3.87 6.10
C TYR A 335 -15.26 5.20 5.80
N VAL A 336 -14.79 6.27 6.42
CA VAL A 336 -15.32 7.64 6.31
C VAL A 336 -14.26 8.62 5.81
N THR A 337 -13.05 8.54 6.36
CA THR A 337 -12.00 9.56 6.15
C THR A 337 -11.56 9.64 4.69
N VAL A 338 -11.56 8.53 3.94
CA VAL A 338 -11.26 8.51 2.51
C VAL A 338 -12.21 9.40 1.70
N PHE A 339 -13.48 9.56 2.12
CA PHE A 339 -14.45 10.49 1.51
C PHE A 339 -14.19 11.93 1.94
N VAL A 340 -13.89 12.14 3.23
CA VAL A 340 -13.61 13.47 3.79
C VAL A 340 -12.40 14.11 3.11
N HIS A 341 -11.37 13.33 2.80
CA HIS A 341 -10.16 13.81 2.15
C HIS A 341 -10.38 14.32 0.71
N GLU A 342 -11.44 13.88 0.01
CA GLU A 342 -11.81 14.46 -1.28
C GLU A 342 -12.63 15.78 -1.12
N GLY A 343 -13.08 16.10 0.08
CA GLY A 343 -13.54 17.37 0.58
C GLY A 343 -14.46 18.14 -0.39
N ALA A 344 -14.06 19.34 -0.72
CA ALA A 344 -14.83 20.25 -1.59
C ALA A 344 -15.13 19.69 -2.98
N ALA A 345 -14.33 18.76 -3.48
CA ALA A 345 -14.58 18.12 -4.78
C ALA A 345 -15.74 17.11 -4.73
N LEU A 346 -15.95 16.46 -3.57
CA LEU A 346 -16.98 15.44 -3.41
C LEU A 346 -18.32 15.99 -2.90
N LEU A 347 -18.31 17.12 -2.20
CA LEU A 347 -19.51 17.72 -1.59
C LEU A 347 -20.69 17.91 -2.57
N PRO A 348 -20.50 18.48 -3.79
CA PRO A 348 -21.60 18.62 -4.75
C PRO A 348 -22.16 17.28 -5.21
N LEU A 349 -21.33 16.24 -5.31
CA LEU A 349 -21.75 14.90 -5.71
C LEU A 349 -22.62 14.26 -4.64
N LEU A 350 -22.25 14.37 -3.36
CA LEU A 350 -23.03 13.87 -2.24
C LEU A 350 -24.38 14.55 -2.15
N GLN A 351 -24.44 15.89 -2.33
CA GLN A 351 -25.71 16.65 -2.41
C GLN A 351 -26.58 16.21 -3.60
N GLY A 352 -25.98 15.82 -4.72
CA GLY A 352 -26.65 15.38 -5.93
C GLY A 352 -27.18 13.94 -5.86
N LEU A 353 -26.81 13.13 -4.85
CA LEU A 353 -27.39 11.79 -4.64
C LEU A 353 -28.81 11.86 -4.04
N GLY A 354 -29.17 12.98 -3.40
CA GLY A 354 -30.40 13.10 -2.65
C GLY A 354 -30.35 12.37 -1.30
N PRO A 355 -31.40 12.51 -0.46
CA PRO A 355 -31.51 11.81 0.80
C PRO A 355 -31.77 10.34 0.61
#